data_337311b9761b7dff697973b10b39b582
#
_entry.id   337311b9761b7dff697973b10b39b582
#
_cell.length_a   1.000
_cell.length_b   1.000
_cell.length_c   1.000
_cell.angle_alpha   90.00
_cell.angle_beta   90.00
_cell.angle_gamma   90.00
#
_symmetry.space_group_name_H-M   'P 1'
#
loop_
_entity.id
_entity.type
_entity.pdbx_description
1 polymer ?
#
loop_
_entity_poly.entity_id
_entity_poly.type
_entity_poly.pdbx_seq_one_letter_code
_entity_poly.pdbx_strand_id
1 'polypeptide(L)'
;MSTTFELPGFEVAENLGVVYGLVVRSIGLVGGVAAGFKALKRGEVGQQTRLLEDSRRHALDRLVENARLIKAEALVGVRFDSSEVGNGLTEILAYGTAVKLRARG
;
A
#
# COMPACT_ATOMS: atom_id res chain seq x y z
N MET A 1 -4.26 -6.45 10.69
CA MET A 1 -4.38 -6.27 9.23
C MET A 1 -4.14 -7.60 8.53
N SER A 2 -4.90 -7.86 7.49
CA SER A 2 -4.81 -9.12 6.77
C SER A 2 -4.93 -8.91 5.27
N THR A 3 -4.22 -9.72 4.50
CA THR A 3 -4.36 -9.78 3.04
C THR A 3 -5.48 -10.75 2.63
N THR A 4 -6.01 -11.51 3.55
CA THR A 4 -7.19 -12.35 3.36
C THR A 4 -8.41 -11.68 3.95
N PHE A 5 -9.57 -12.28 3.77
CA PHE A 5 -10.81 -11.78 4.34
C PHE A 5 -11.18 -12.46 5.66
N GLU A 6 -10.29 -13.29 6.17
CA GLU A 6 -10.49 -14.00 7.43
C GLU A 6 -9.41 -13.64 8.44
N LEU A 7 -9.83 -13.55 9.70
CA LEU A 7 -8.95 -13.33 10.82
C LEU A 7 -9.20 -14.45 11.84
N PRO A 8 -8.19 -15.27 12.13
CA PRO A 8 -8.35 -16.38 13.07
C PRO A 8 -8.89 -15.92 14.43
N GLY A 9 -9.90 -16.60 14.92
CA GLY A 9 -10.49 -16.29 16.22
C GLY A 9 -11.48 -15.12 16.23
N PHE A 10 -11.66 -14.46 15.09
CA PHE A 10 -12.55 -13.30 14.97
C PHE A 10 -13.48 -13.45 13.77
N GLU A 11 -14.60 -12.81 13.85
CA GLU A 11 -15.50 -12.62 12.70
C GLU A 11 -15.80 -11.15 12.50
N VAL A 12 -16.14 -10.79 11.27
CA VAL A 12 -16.49 -9.41 10.96
C VAL A 12 -17.86 -9.09 11.53
N ALA A 13 -17.90 -8.11 12.43
CA ALA A 13 -19.14 -7.64 13.01
C ALA A 13 -19.78 -6.53 12.17
N GLU A 14 -18.93 -5.69 11.55
CA GLU A 14 -19.40 -4.56 10.75
C GLU A 14 -18.37 -4.25 9.67
N ASN A 15 -18.85 -4.05 8.45
CA ASN A 15 -18.03 -3.61 7.33
C ASN A 15 -18.13 -2.08 7.24
N LEU A 16 -16.99 -1.40 7.38
CA LEU A 16 -16.92 0.05 7.36
C LEU A 16 -16.57 0.62 5.98
N GLY A 17 -16.34 -0.26 5.01
CA GLY A 17 -16.04 0.15 3.64
C GLY A 17 -14.57 0.08 3.29
N VAL A 18 -14.26 0.47 2.07
CA VAL A 18 -12.90 0.45 1.54
C VAL A 18 -12.16 1.69 2.01
N VAL A 19 -10.91 1.50 2.43
CA VAL A 19 -10.02 2.57 2.89
C VAL A 19 -8.76 2.54 2.04
N TYR A 20 -8.18 3.69 1.82
CA TYR A 20 -7.01 3.86 0.96
C TYR A 20 -5.85 4.52 1.71
N GLY A 21 -4.65 4.20 1.27
CA GLY A 21 -3.45 4.96 1.57
C GLY A 21 -2.68 5.18 0.28
N LEU A 22 -2.39 6.43 -0.05
CA LEU A 22 -1.81 6.80 -1.34
C LEU A 22 -0.50 7.52 -1.14
N VAL A 23 0.50 7.15 -1.94
CA VAL A 23 1.78 7.82 -2.02
C VAL A 23 2.14 8.01 -3.48
N VAL A 24 2.61 9.21 -3.82
CA VAL A 24 3.14 9.49 -5.15
C VAL A 24 4.63 9.77 -5.00
N ARG A 25 5.44 9.05 -5.75
CA ARG A 25 6.90 9.15 -5.68
C ARG A 25 7.52 9.23 -7.06
N SER A 26 8.64 9.93 -7.14
CA SER A 26 9.48 9.94 -8.33
C SER A 26 10.44 8.75 -8.25
N ILE A 27 9.96 7.58 -8.64
CA ILE A 27 10.75 6.34 -8.61
C ILE A 27 11.60 6.19 -9.87
N GLY A 28 11.23 6.87 -10.93
CA GLY A 28 11.93 6.84 -12.20
C GLY A 28 13.25 7.57 -12.24
N LEU A 29 13.68 8.17 -11.14
CA LEU A 29 14.91 8.95 -11.02
C LEU A 29 14.86 10.27 -11.79
N VAL A 30 15.88 11.11 -11.52
CA VAL A 30 16.10 12.34 -12.26
C VAL A 30 16.36 11.98 -13.72
N GLY A 31 15.55 12.49 -14.64
CA GLY A 31 15.65 12.18 -16.04
C GLY A 31 14.63 11.16 -16.54
N GLY A 32 13.72 10.70 -15.69
CA GLY A 32 12.58 9.87 -16.08
C GLY A 32 12.89 8.41 -16.35
N VAL A 33 12.08 7.79 -17.19
CA VAL A 33 12.13 6.34 -17.46
C VAL A 33 13.50 5.91 -18.00
N ALA A 34 14.14 6.73 -18.83
CA ALA A 34 15.46 6.40 -19.39
C ALA A 34 16.53 6.26 -18.32
N ALA A 35 16.49 7.12 -17.30
CA ALA A 35 17.43 7.05 -16.18
C ALA A 35 17.18 5.79 -15.35
N GLY A 36 15.92 5.42 -15.15
CA GLY A 36 15.54 4.19 -14.45
C GLY A 36 16.08 2.95 -15.17
N PHE A 37 15.96 2.92 -16.49
CA PHE A 37 16.52 1.83 -17.29
C PHE A 37 18.04 1.76 -17.19
N LYS A 38 18.71 2.90 -17.21
CA LYS A 38 20.19 2.94 -17.05
C LYS A 38 20.60 2.41 -15.69
N ALA A 39 19.87 2.77 -14.64
CA ALA A 39 20.14 2.28 -13.31
C ALA A 39 20.01 0.76 -13.23
N LEU A 40 18.99 0.20 -13.84
CA LEU A 40 18.81 -1.24 -13.91
C LEU A 40 19.95 -1.94 -14.64
N LYS A 41 20.40 -1.38 -15.76
CA LYS A 41 21.53 -1.91 -16.53
C LYS A 41 22.84 -1.88 -15.77
N ARG A 42 22.99 -0.92 -14.85
CA ARG A 42 24.19 -0.79 -14.02
C ARG A 42 24.16 -1.65 -12.76
N GLY A 43 23.14 -2.45 -12.59
CA GLY A 43 23.00 -3.30 -11.41
C GLY A 43 22.48 -2.56 -10.17
N GLU A 44 21.86 -1.39 -10.34
CA GLU A 44 21.32 -0.58 -9.25
C GLU A 44 19.91 -1.01 -8.82
N VAL A 45 19.57 -2.28 -9.12
CA VAL A 45 18.26 -2.84 -8.79
C VAL A 45 17.93 -2.77 -7.30
N GLY A 46 18.97 -2.94 -6.46
CA GLY A 46 18.79 -2.90 -5.01
C GLY A 46 18.26 -1.55 -4.50
N GLN A 47 18.70 -0.44 -5.09
CA GLN A 47 18.20 0.89 -4.73
C GLN A 47 16.75 1.08 -5.14
N GLN A 48 16.39 0.63 -6.34
CA GLN A 48 15.02 0.68 -6.83
C GLN A 48 14.09 -0.14 -5.93
N THR A 49 14.54 -1.30 -5.52
CA THR A 49 13.77 -2.16 -4.63
C THR A 49 13.52 -1.49 -3.28
N ARG A 50 14.53 -0.83 -2.71
CA ARG A 50 14.38 -0.11 -1.44
C ARG A 50 13.40 1.05 -1.56
N LEU A 51 13.44 1.80 -2.65
CA LEU A 51 12.50 2.90 -2.89
C LEU A 51 11.07 2.39 -2.98
N LEU A 52 10.86 1.27 -3.67
CA LEU A 52 9.55 0.65 -3.77
C LEU A 52 9.06 0.14 -2.42
N GLU A 53 9.93 -0.51 -1.66
CA GLU A 53 9.58 -0.99 -0.33
C GLU A 53 9.21 0.15 0.61
N ASP A 54 9.99 1.23 0.62
CA ASP A 54 9.71 2.41 1.42
C ASP A 54 8.38 3.06 1.03
N SER A 55 8.13 3.15 -0.26
CA SER A 55 6.90 3.75 -0.76
C SER A 55 5.67 2.91 -0.40
N ARG A 56 5.79 1.60 -0.46
CA ARG A 56 4.73 0.70 -0.04
C ARG A 56 4.47 0.79 1.46
N ARG A 57 5.53 0.91 2.24
CA ARG A 57 5.41 1.09 3.68
C ARG A 57 4.68 2.39 4.01
N HIS A 58 5.03 3.49 3.34
CA HIS A 58 4.34 4.76 3.52
C HIS A 58 2.87 4.67 3.14
N ALA A 59 2.55 4.01 2.03
CA ALA A 59 1.17 3.81 1.61
C ALA A 59 0.40 2.99 2.65
N LEU A 60 1.03 1.95 3.19
CA LEU A 60 0.44 1.12 4.22
C LEU A 60 0.20 1.91 5.51
N ASP A 61 1.17 2.72 5.93
CA ASP A 61 1.04 3.57 7.11
C ASP A 61 -0.14 4.54 6.97
N ARG A 62 -0.31 5.12 5.80
CA ARG A 62 -1.45 5.99 5.51
C ARG A 62 -2.77 5.23 5.52
N LEU A 63 -2.78 4.02 5.00
CA LEU A 63 -3.96 3.17 5.03
C LEU A 63 -4.39 2.88 6.47
N VAL A 64 -3.43 2.50 7.31
CA VAL A 64 -3.68 2.20 8.73
C VAL A 64 -4.18 3.46 9.44
N GLU A 65 -3.57 4.60 9.19
CA GLU A 65 -3.99 5.86 9.79
C GLU A 65 -5.42 6.23 9.40
N ASN A 66 -5.74 6.10 8.11
CA ASN A 66 -7.09 6.38 7.63
C ASN A 66 -8.12 5.42 8.23
N ALA A 67 -7.74 4.16 8.40
CA ALA A 67 -8.60 3.19 9.08
C ALA A 67 -8.83 3.56 10.55
N ARG A 68 -7.80 4.04 11.23
CA ARG A 68 -7.93 4.50 12.62
C ARG A 68 -8.88 5.68 12.76
N LEU A 69 -8.87 6.59 11.79
CA LEU A 69 -9.74 7.76 11.81
C LEU A 69 -11.22 7.37 11.79
N ILE A 70 -11.58 6.26 11.20
CA ILE A 70 -12.94 5.75 11.18
C ILE A 70 -13.18 4.68 12.24
N LYS A 71 -12.24 4.53 13.17
CA LYS A 71 -12.32 3.60 14.29
C LYS A 71 -12.45 2.14 13.90
N ALA A 72 -11.81 1.77 12.80
CA ALA A 72 -11.71 0.38 12.37
C ALA A 72 -10.88 -0.42 13.36
N GLU A 73 -11.26 -1.66 13.58
CA GLU A 73 -10.53 -2.59 14.43
C GLU A 73 -9.57 -3.46 13.64
N ALA A 74 -9.83 -3.63 12.35
CA ALA A 74 -8.96 -4.39 11.47
C ALA A 74 -9.16 -3.96 10.02
N LEU A 75 -8.19 -4.36 9.21
CA LEU A 75 -8.24 -4.24 7.75
C LEU A 75 -8.11 -5.65 7.18
N VAL A 76 -8.96 -6.00 6.27
CA VAL A 76 -8.93 -7.30 5.58
C VAL A 76 -8.88 -7.08 4.07
N GLY A 77 -8.41 -8.08 3.35
CA GLY A 77 -8.30 -8.00 1.91
C GLY A 77 -7.34 -6.92 1.43
N VAL A 78 -6.27 -6.66 2.19
CA VAL A 78 -5.32 -5.61 1.87
C VAL A 78 -4.57 -5.94 0.59
N ARG A 79 -4.52 -4.97 -0.32
CA ARG A 79 -3.84 -5.07 -1.61
C ARG A 79 -3.05 -3.82 -1.88
N PHE A 80 -2.08 -3.95 -2.76
CA PHE A 80 -1.32 -2.84 -3.31
C PHE A 80 -1.54 -2.76 -4.79
N ASP A 81 -1.55 -1.54 -5.29
CA ASP A 81 -1.56 -1.29 -6.72
C ASP A 81 -0.57 -0.17 -6.99
N SER A 82 0.02 -0.17 -8.16
CA SER A 82 0.93 0.89 -8.56
C SER A 82 0.68 1.23 -10.02
N SER A 83 0.75 2.52 -10.30
CA SER A 83 0.56 3.01 -11.67
C SER A 83 1.44 4.22 -11.91
N GLU A 84 1.86 4.39 -13.14
CA GLU A 84 2.60 5.54 -13.57
C GLU A 84 1.62 6.68 -13.85
N VAL A 85 1.84 7.84 -13.23
CA VAL A 85 0.95 8.99 -13.39
C VAL A 85 1.58 10.09 -14.24
N GLY A 86 2.67 9.77 -14.94
CA GLY A 86 3.36 10.68 -15.86
C GLY A 86 4.59 11.32 -15.26
N ASN A 87 5.49 11.85 -16.12
CA ASN A 87 6.71 12.55 -15.72
C ASN A 87 7.61 11.80 -14.76
N GLY A 88 7.64 10.47 -14.85
CA GLY A 88 8.45 9.64 -13.97
C GLY A 88 7.89 9.47 -12.56
N LEU A 89 6.66 9.90 -12.34
CA LEU A 89 5.99 9.73 -11.06
C LEU A 89 5.25 8.40 -11.02
N THR A 90 5.35 7.72 -9.90
CA THR A 90 4.62 6.48 -9.66
C THR A 90 3.70 6.65 -8.46
N GLU A 91 2.45 6.30 -8.65
CA GLU A 91 1.47 6.22 -7.59
C GLU A 91 1.49 4.84 -6.99
N ILE A 92 1.56 4.77 -5.67
CA ILE A 92 1.45 3.51 -4.94
C ILE A 92 0.25 3.62 -4.04
N LEU A 93 -0.70 2.71 -4.25
CA LEU A 93 -1.95 2.66 -3.53
C LEU A 93 -1.99 1.40 -2.68
N ALA A 94 -2.21 1.58 -1.38
CA ALA A 94 -2.59 0.50 -0.50
C ALA A 94 -4.08 0.65 -0.21
N TYR A 95 -4.81 -0.43 -0.27
CA TYR A 95 -6.25 -0.38 0.02
C TYR A 95 -6.70 -1.68 0.66
N GLY A 96 -7.80 -1.59 1.37
CA GLY A 96 -8.38 -2.73 2.04
C GLY A 96 -9.75 -2.37 2.58
N THR A 97 -10.42 -3.36 3.15
CA THR A 97 -11.72 -3.17 3.76
C THR A 97 -11.55 -3.01 5.27
N ALA A 98 -12.03 -1.89 5.78
CA ALA A 98 -12.02 -1.61 7.21
C ALA A 98 -13.21 -2.29 7.86
N VAL A 99 -12.98 -2.97 8.97
CA VAL A 99 -14.03 -3.75 9.64
C VAL A 99 -13.94 -3.58 11.15
N LYS A 100 -15.07 -3.83 11.80
CA LYS A 100 -15.11 -4.07 13.23
C LYS A 100 -15.27 -5.57 13.46
N LEU A 101 -14.70 -6.03 14.55
CA LEU A 101 -14.60 -7.45 14.84
C LEU A 101 -15.42 -7.82 16.08
N ARG A 102 -15.74 -9.11 16.17
CA ARG A 102 -16.17 -9.74 17.41
C ARG A 102 -15.49 -11.10 17.52
N ALA A 103 -15.28 -11.55 18.74
CA ALA A 103 -14.68 -12.86 18.96
C ALA A 103 -15.65 -13.96 18.48
N ARG A 104 -15.09 -14.97 17.85
CA ARG A 104 -15.84 -16.21 17.58
C ARG A 104 -16.01 -16.95 18.90
N GLY A 105 -17.23 -17.10 19.28
CA GLY A 105 -17.50 -17.72 20.56
C GLY A 105 -18.07 -19.08 20.49
#